data_7c4a998976c4e2c043d70500f1383087
#
_entry.id   7c4a998976c4e2c043d70500f1383087
#
_cell.length_a   1.000
_cell.length_b   1.000
_cell.length_c   1.000
_cell.angle_alpha   90.00
_cell.angle_beta   90.00
_cell.angle_gamma   90.00
#
_symmetry.space_group_name_H-M   'P 1'
#
loop_
_entity.id
_entity.type
_entity.pdbx_description
1 polymer ?
#
loop_
_entity_poly.entity_id
_entity_poly.type
_entity_poly.pdbx_seq_one_letter_code
_entity_poly.pdbx_strand_id
1 'polypeptide(L)'
;MANNFRAIGATTFLAPIPAVMLSCRGTEPGFDRDNLITVAWAGVVNSDPPMVSVSIRPSRHSYAQILQSGAFCLNLIDQPLCRAADFCGVKSGRDVDKFKEMRLHAREVDGFPAPALDEAPAFLCCRVQQRLPLGSHELFLCAVEDVYVKDALFDPDGSLHLG
;
A
#
# COMPACT_ATOMS: atom_id res chain seq x y z
N MET A 1 23.13 -9.94 38.44
CA MET A 1 22.40 -10.51 37.27
C MET A 1 23.11 -10.08 36.02
N ALA A 2 23.53 -11.01 35.17
CA ALA A 2 24.16 -10.66 33.89
C ALA A 2 23.14 -9.91 33.03
N ASN A 3 23.54 -8.73 32.53
CA ASN A 3 22.70 -7.99 31.59
C ASN A 3 22.75 -8.69 30.23
N ASN A 4 21.66 -9.40 29.85
CA ASN A 4 21.58 -10.13 28.59
C ASN A 4 21.20 -9.24 27.40
N PHE A 5 21.12 -7.92 27.59
CA PHE A 5 20.79 -6.97 26.53
C PHE A 5 22.01 -6.13 26.17
N ARG A 6 22.15 -5.86 24.87
CA ARG A 6 23.18 -4.99 24.32
C ARG A 6 22.54 -3.85 23.53
N ALA A 7 22.93 -2.61 23.83
CA ALA A 7 22.51 -1.46 23.05
C ALA A 7 23.15 -1.47 21.64
N ILE A 8 22.34 -1.27 20.61
CA ILE A 8 22.75 -1.22 19.20
C ILE A 8 22.60 0.17 18.56
N GLY A 9 22.28 1.18 19.38
CA GLY A 9 22.01 2.54 18.92
C GLY A 9 20.59 2.75 18.41
N ALA A 10 20.27 4.00 18.05
CA ALA A 10 18.98 4.35 17.48
C ALA A 10 18.84 3.80 16.05
N THR A 11 17.83 2.98 15.81
CA THR A 11 17.58 2.33 14.52
C THR A 11 16.11 2.01 14.34
N THR A 12 15.68 1.73 13.08
CA THR A 12 14.31 1.35 12.72
C THR A 12 14.02 -0.14 12.97
N PHE A 13 14.55 -0.70 14.06
CA PHE A 13 14.44 -2.12 14.39
C PHE A 13 13.05 -2.46 14.97
N LEU A 14 12.03 -2.40 14.12
CA LEU A 14 10.68 -2.84 14.43
C LEU A 14 10.32 -4.01 13.50
N ALA A 15 10.11 -5.19 14.07
CA ALA A 15 9.75 -6.39 13.33
C ALA A 15 8.88 -7.32 14.18
N PRO A 16 7.95 -8.11 13.59
CA PRO A 16 7.58 -8.09 12.17
C PRO A 16 6.75 -6.87 11.79
N ILE A 17 6.87 -6.41 10.55
CA ILE A 17 6.02 -5.39 9.96
C ILE A 17 5.30 -5.96 8.73
N PRO A 18 3.98 -5.71 8.57
CA PRO A 18 3.24 -6.22 7.43
C PRO A 18 3.69 -5.50 6.15
N ALA A 19 3.85 -6.24 5.07
CA ALA A 19 4.03 -5.70 3.75
C ALA A 19 2.68 -5.67 3.02
N VAL A 20 2.39 -4.57 2.30
CA VAL A 20 1.22 -4.44 1.44
C VAL A 20 1.64 -3.84 0.10
N MET A 21 0.87 -4.07 -0.95
CA MET A 21 1.09 -3.45 -2.25
C MET A 21 0.18 -2.22 -2.37
N LEU A 22 0.78 -1.04 -2.53
CA LEU A 22 0.05 0.19 -2.78
C LEU A 22 -0.07 0.40 -4.29
N SER A 23 -1.28 0.55 -4.79
CA SER A 23 -1.58 0.89 -6.18
C SER A 23 -2.05 2.34 -6.29
N CYS A 24 -1.56 3.04 -7.31
CA CYS A 24 -1.84 4.46 -7.51
C CYS A 24 -1.75 4.82 -9.00
N ARG A 25 -2.35 5.96 -9.34
CA ARG A 25 -2.30 6.60 -10.65
C ARG A 25 -2.19 8.11 -10.44
N GLY A 26 -1.34 8.79 -11.20
CA GLY A 26 -1.33 10.24 -11.25
C GLY A 26 -2.29 10.77 -12.31
N THR A 27 -2.33 12.07 -12.46
CA THR A 27 -3.22 12.78 -13.43
C THR A 27 -2.45 13.44 -14.56
N GLU A 28 -1.14 13.62 -14.39
CA GLU A 28 -0.31 14.32 -15.38
C GLU A 28 0.44 13.34 -16.28
N PRO A 29 0.76 13.76 -17.52
CA PRO A 29 1.55 12.95 -18.46
C PRO A 29 2.83 12.41 -17.83
N GLY A 30 3.08 11.12 -17.99
CA GLY A 30 4.22 10.40 -17.38
C GLY A 30 3.95 9.86 -15.97
N PHE A 31 2.85 10.27 -15.33
CA PHE A 31 2.37 9.75 -14.04
C PHE A 31 0.98 9.13 -14.13
N ASP A 32 0.30 9.25 -15.27
CA ASP A 32 -1.05 8.77 -15.55
C ASP A 32 -1.17 7.25 -15.77
N ARG A 33 -0.03 6.54 -15.80
CA ARG A 33 -0.01 5.07 -15.86
C ARG A 33 -0.20 4.47 -14.47
N ASP A 34 -0.97 3.39 -14.39
CA ASP A 34 -1.12 2.58 -13.18
C ASP A 34 0.23 2.09 -12.68
N ASN A 35 0.41 2.14 -11.38
CA ASN A 35 1.65 1.76 -10.75
C ASN A 35 1.43 1.05 -9.42
N LEU A 36 2.39 0.23 -9.05
CA LEU A 36 2.45 -0.51 -7.79
C LEU A 36 3.74 -0.19 -7.05
N ILE A 37 3.66 -0.09 -5.73
CA ILE A 37 4.83 -0.07 -4.86
C ILE A 37 4.54 -0.93 -3.63
N THR A 38 5.51 -1.73 -3.22
CA THR A 38 5.41 -2.47 -1.96
C THR A 38 5.88 -1.57 -0.83
N VAL A 39 5.06 -1.45 0.19
CA VAL A 39 5.32 -0.67 1.39
C VAL A 39 5.17 -1.56 2.62
N ALA A 40 6.05 -1.37 3.61
CA ALA A 40 6.00 -2.07 4.88
C ALA A 40 5.76 -1.10 6.05
N TRP A 41 5.96 0.19 5.83
CA TRP A 41 5.68 1.22 6.83
C TRP A 41 4.27 1.75 6.63
N ALA A 42 3.31 0.88 6.93
CA ALA A 42 1.88 1.13 6.87
C ALA A 42 1.21 0.56 8.12
N GLY A 43 0.11 1.17 8.54
CA GLY A 43 -0.63 0.69 9.71
C GLY A 43 -1.93 1.43 9.93
N VAL A 44 -2.81 0.81 10.71
CA VAL A 44 -4.03 1.42 11.20
C VAL A 44 -3.69 2.45 12.27
N VAL A 45 -4.26 3.64 12.20
CA VAL A 45 -3.98 4.73 13.15
C VAL A 45 -5.22 5.26 13.87
N ASN A 46 -6.42 4.98 13.35
CA ASN A 46 -7.68 5.36 13.98
C ASN A 46 -8.80 4.41 13.57
N SER A 47 -9.76 4.20 14.46
CA SER A 47 -10.89 3.28 14.24
C SER A 47 -12.20 3.99 13.90
N ASP A 48 -12.39 5.22 14.37
CA ASP A 48 -13.60 6.01 14.11
C ASP A 48 -13.25 7.52 13.98
N PRO A 49 -13.22 8.08 12.76
CA PRO A 49 -13.36 7.37 11.48
C PRO A 49 -12.17 6.42 11.21
N PRO A 50 -12.35 5.37 10.38
CA PRO A 50 -11.28 4.44 10.08
C PRO A 50 -10.17 5.14 9.27
N MET A 51 -8.92 5.04 9.76
CA MET A 51 -7.76 5.67 9.12
C MET A 51 -6.54 4.76 9.14
N VAL A 52 -5.74 4.91 8.10
CA VAL A 52 -4.43 4.26 7.95
C VAL A 52 -3.33 5.30 7.73
N SER A 53 -2.11 4.92 7.99
CA SER A 53 -0.91 5.69 7.62
C SER A 53 -0.02 4.90 6.69
N VAL A 54 0.73 5.63 5.84
CA VAL A 54 1.79 5.08 4.98
C VAL A 54 2.95 6.06 4.93
N SER A 55 4.17 5.58 5.14
CA SER A 55 5.40 6.39 4.99
C SER A 55 6.09 6.07 3.66
N ILE A 56 6.25 7.09 2.81
CA ILE A 56 6.84 6.94 1.47
C ILE A 56 7.97 7.97 1.28
N ARG A 57 9.06 7.55 0.66
CA ARG A 57 10.13 8.48 0.28
C ARG A 57 9.71 9.37 -0.89
N PRO A 58 9.93 10.70 -0.84
CA PRO A 58 9.62 11.61 -1.94
C PRO A 58 10.29 11.25 -3.28
N SER A 59 11.40 10.51 -3.24
CA SER A 59 12.09 10.03 -4.45
C SER A 59 11.38 8.89 -5.18
N ARG A 60 10.38 8.24 -4.60
CA ARG A 60 9.63 7.16 -5.24
C ARG A 60 8.67 7.71 -6.30
N HIS A 61 8.52 6.99 -7.42
CA HIS A 61 7.60 7.38 -8.50
C HIS A 61 6.15 7.49 -8.00
N SER A 62 5.70 6.54 -7.20
CA SER A 62 4.36 6.53 -6.60
C SER A 62 4.07 7.74 -5.72
N TYR A 63 5.09 8.37 -5.11
CA TYR A 63 4.91 9.56 -4.29
C TYR A 63 4.28 10.71 -5.10
N ALA A 64 4.83 11.01 -6.29
CA ALA A 64 4.28 12.05 -7.16
C ALA A 64 2.86 11.71 -7.63
N GLN A 65 2.59 10.44 -7.96
CA GLN A 65 1.25 9.99 -8.35
C GLN A 65 0.22 10.19 -7.24
N ILE A 66 0.58 9.86 -5.99
CA ILE A 66 -0.30 10.06 -4.83
C ILE A 66 -0.53 11.55 -4.57
N LEU A 67 0.48 12.41 -4.74
CA LEU A 67 0.29 13.86 -4.59
C LEU A 67 -0.69 14.43 -5.60
N GLN A 68 -0.70 13.92 -6.82
CA GLN A 68 -1.57 14.39 -7.89
C GLN A 68 -3.02 13.92 -7.69
N SER A 69 -3.22 12.64 -7.37
CA SER A 69 -4.56 12.06 -7.23
C SER A 69 -5.18 12.24 -5.84
N GLY A 70 -4.35 12.42 -4.81
CA GLY A 70 -4.78 12.44 -3.41
C GLY A 70 -5.28 11.10 -2.89
N ALA A 71 -5.06 10.00 -3.62
CA ALA A 71 -5.62 8.71 -3.29
C ALA A 71 -4.74 7.53 -3.75
N PHE A 72 -4.96 6.38 -3.13
CA PHE A 72 -4.34 5.10 -3.49
C PHE A 72 -5.15 3.94 -2.91
N CYS A 73 -4.95 2.72 -3.41
CA CYS A 73 -5.44 1.53 -2.76
C CYS A 73 -4.31 0.78 -2.05
N LEU A 74 -4.60 0.25 -0.86
CA LEU A 74 -3.72 -0.71 -0.17
C LEU A 74 -4.25 -2.12 -0.43
N ASN A 75 -3.47 -2.93 -1.10
CA ASN A 75 -3.83 -4.28 -1.50
C ASN A 75 -3.13 -5.28 -0.58
N LEU A 76 -3.87 -6.18 0.03
CA LEU A 76 -3.31 -7.25 0.85
C LEU A 76 -2.54 -8.24 -0.02
N ILE A 77 -1.53 -8.86 0.56
CA ILE A 77 -0.65 -9.80 -0.12
C ILE A 77 -0.95 -11.21 0.42
N ASP A 78 -1.26 -12.13 -0.48
CA ASP A 78 -1.30 -13.56 -0.21
C ASP A 78 -0.07 -14.27 -0.78
N GLN A 79 0.03 -15.57 -0.61
CA GLN A 79 1.18 -16.37 -1.07
C GLN A 79 1.44 -16.22 -2.58
N PRO A 80 0.45 -16.28 -3.48
CA PRO A 80 0.64 -16.05 -4.91
C PRO A 80 1.26 -14.70 -5.26
N LEU A 81 0.97 -13.66 -4.49
CA LEU A 81 1.45 -12.30 -4.73
C LEU A 81 2.86 -12.03 -4.17
N CYS A 82 3.46 -12.91 -3.39
CA CYS A 82 4.76 -12.67 -2.74
C CYS A 82 5.87 -12.26 -3.72
N ARG A 83 5.95 -12.93 -4.89
CA ARG A 83 6.94 -12.60 -5.92
C ARG A 83 6.70 -11.21 -6.53
N ALA A 84 5.46 -10.87 -6.77
CA ALA A 84 5.07 -9.56 -7.30
C ALA A 84 5.36 -8.45 -6.28
N ALA A 85 5.07 -8.71 -5.01
CA ALA A 85 5.36 -7.79 -3.92
C ALA A 85 6.86 -7.49 -3.81
N ASP A 86 7.73 -8.50 -3.86
CA ASP A 86 9.18 -8.33 -3.87
C ASP A 86 9.62 -7.47 -5.08
N PHE A 87 9.21 -7.84 -6.28
CA PHE A 87 9.52 -7.10 -7.50
C PHE A 87 9.09 -5.63 -7.44
N CYS A 88 7.85 -5.37 -6.99
CA CYS A 88 7.29 -4.02 -6.90
C CYS A 88 7.97 -3.16 -5.83
N GLY A 89 8.59 -3.77 -4.84
CA GLY A 89 9.41 -3.08 -3.82
C GLY A 89 10.77 -2.65 -4.34
N VAL A 90 11.36 -3.43 -5.26
CA VAL A 90 12.73 -3.23 -5.79
C VAL A 90 12.73 -2.35 -7.03
N LYS A 91 11.83 -2.59 -7.99
CA LYS A 91 11.79 -1.88 -9.27
C LYS A 91 11.04 -0.56 -9.19
N SER A 92 11.45 0.42 -10.02
CA SER A 92 10.78 1.72 -10.11
C SER A 92 9.72 1.73 -11.22
N GLY A 93 8.56 2.35 -10.96
CA GLY A 93 7.54 2.60 -11.99
C GLY A 93 7.97 3.59 -13.08
N ARG A 94 9.11 4.30 -12.89
CA ARG A 94 9.72 5.12 -13.95
C ARG A 94 10.30 4.25 -15.05
N ASP A 95 10.86 3.11 -14.68
CA ASP A 95 11.67 2.27 -15.55
C ASP A 95 10.89 1.12 -16.16
N VAL A 96 9.89 0.62 -15.44
CA VAL A 96 9.13 -0.57 -15.83
C VAL A 96 7.63 -0.40 -15.57
N ASP A 97 6.83 -1.02 -16.41
CA ASP A 97 5.40 -1.23 -16.16
C ASP A 97 5.22 -2.49 -15.31
N LYS A 98 4.97 -2.28 -14.01
CA LYS A 98 4.94 -3.37 -13.03
C LYS A 98 3.73 -4.28 -13.19
N PHE A 99 2.58 -3.73 -13.62
CA PHE A 99 1.41 -4.55 -13.93
C PHE A 99 1.71 -5.52 -15.08
N LYS A 100 2.28 -5.00 -16.16
CA LYS A 100 2.66 -5.80 -17.33
C LYS A 100 3.75 -6.83 -17.00
N GLU A 101 4.85 -6.41 -16.35
CA GLU A 101 5.98 -7.29 -16.04
C GLU A 101 5.59 -8.45 -15.13
N MET A 102 4.70 -8.21 -14.17
CA MET A 102 4.25 -9.22 -13.24
C MET A 102 2.95 -9.91 -13.65
N ARG A 103 2.40 -9.55 -14.83
CA ARG A 103 1.13 -10.09 -15.37
C ARG A 103 -0.03 -9.90 -14.40
N LEU A 104 -0.11 -8.70 -13.83
CA LEU A 104 -1.14 -8.29 -12.90
C LEU A 104 -2.17 -7.40 -13.61
N HIS A 105 -3.37 -7.30 -13.04
CA HIS A 105 -4.45 -6.52 -13.60
C HIS A 105 -4.85 -5.39 -12.64
N ALA A 106 -4.95 -4.18 -13.21
CA ALA A 106 -5.53 -3.05 -12.50
C ALA A 106 -7.06 -3.16 -12.54
N ARG A 107 -7.68 -3.02 -11.38
CA ARG A 107 -9.13 -2.96 -11.22
C ARG A 107 -9.53 -1.52 -11.04
N GLU A 108 -10.38 -1.00 -11.92
CA GLU A 108 -11.03 0.29 -11.70
C GLU A 108 -12.02 0.17 -10.52
N VAL A 109 -12.05 1.21 -9.70
CA VAL A 109 -12.99 1.32 -8.57
C VAL A 109 -13.90 2.50 -8.84
N ASP A 110 -15.21 2.26 -8.90
CA ASP A 110 -16.21 3.27 -9.28
C ASP A 110 -16.13 4.50 -8.39
N GLY A 111 -15.95 5.67 -9.01
CA GLY A 111 -15.85 6.95 -8.31
C GLY A 111 -14.56 7.17 -7.50
N PHE A 112 -13.58 6.27 -7.61
CA PHE A 112 -12.32 6.38 -6.90
C PHE A 112 -11.14 6.60 -7.87
N PRO A 113 -10.22 7.57 -7.61
CA PRO A 113 -9.22 7.99 -8.61
C PRO A 113 -7.99 7.09 -8.71
N ALA A 114 -7.90 6.02 -7.92
CA ALA A 114 -6.78 5.09 -7.95
C ALA A 114 -7.26 3.66 -8.23
N PRO A 115 -6.52 2.87 -9.03
CA PRO A 115 -6.87 1.49 -9.27
C PRO A 115 -6.55 0.62 -8.06
N ALA A 116 -7.27 -0.49 -7.90
CA ALA A 116 -6.90 -1.59 -7.04
C ALA A 116 -6.13 -2.66 -7.81
N LEU A 117 -5.57 -3.64 -7.11
CA LEU A 117 -4.97 -4.85 -7.68
C LEU A 117 -6.01 -5.96 -7.71
N ASP A 118 -6.39 -6.42 -8.91
CA ASP A 118 -7.46 -7.41 -9.09
C ASP A 118 -7.15 -8.77 -8.45
N GLU A 119 -5.88 -9.15 -8.41
CA GLU A 119 -5.41 -10.40 -7.79
C GLU A 119 -5.43 -10.38 -6.27
N ALA A 120 -5.44 -9.20 -5.64
CA ALA A 120 -5.40 -9.10 -4.17
C ALA A 120 -6.62 -9.76 -3.52
N PRO A 121 -6.46 -10.46 -2.39
CA PRO A 121 -7.59 -11.03 -1.65
C PRO A 121 -8.53 -9.98 -1.07
N ALA A 122 -7.98 -8.81 -0.72
CA ALA A 122 -8.73 -7.64 -0.27
C ALA A 122 -7.93 -6.37 -0.54
N PHE A 123 -8.63 -5.23 -0.65
CA PHE A 123 -8.00 -3.92 -0.75
C PHE A 123 -8.80 -2.83 -0.05
N LEU A 124 -8.10 -1.78 0.38
CA LEU A 124 -8.65 -0.61 1.03
C LEU A 124 -8.52 0.59 0.10
N CYS A 125 -9.59 1.35 -0.10
CA CYS A 125 -9.58 2.64 -0.79
C CYS A 125 -9.20 3.74 0.19
N CYS A 126 -8.04 4.37 -0.01
CA CYS A 126 -7.44 5.30 0.93
C CYS A 126 -7.33 6.70 0.33
N ARG A 127 -7.94 7.69 0.99
CA ARG A 127 -7.86 9.10 0.59
C ARG A 127 -6.98 9.87 1.55
N VAL A 128 -5.99 10.56 1.00
CA VAL A 128 -5.04 11.39 1.78
C VAL A 128 -5.77 12.54 2.46
N GLN A 129 -5.63 12.64 3.78
CA GLN A 129 -6.16 13.71 4.60
C GLN A 129 -5.07 14.69 5.04
N GLN A 130 -3.92 14.17 5.46
CA GLN A 130 -2.80 14.96 5.95
C GLN A 130 -1.48 14.34 5.50
N ARG A 131 -0.46 15.18 5.43
CA ARG A 131 0.91 14.79 5.12
C ARG A 131 1.85 15.41 6.14
N LEU A 132 2.82 14.63 6.63
CA LEU A 132 3.82 15.06 7.59
C LEU A 132 5.22 14.73 7.07
N PRO A 133 6.05 15.74 6.75
CA PRO A 133 7.43 15.51 6.36
C PRO A 133 8.24 15.08 7.59
N LEU A 134 8.91 13.92 7.51
CA LEU A 134 9.68 13.34 8.60
C LEU A 134 11.20 13.26 8.30
N GLY A 135 11.66 13.99 7.28
CA GLY A 135 13.03 13.93 6.79
C GLY A 135 13.18 13.02 5.57
N SER A 136 13.60 11.77 5.72
CA SER A 136 13.76 10.84 4.58
C SER A 136 12.44 10.33 4.00
N HIS A 137 11.36 10.38 4.75
CA HIS A 137 10.02 9.95 4.37
C HIS A 137 9.01 11.05 4.65
N GLU A 138 7.89 10.98 3.94
CA GLU A 138 6.68 11.71 4.27
C GLU A 138 5.61 10.71 4.72
N LEU A 139 4.98 10.99 5.85
CA LEU A 139 3.87 10.20 6.38
C LEU A 139 2.57 10.74 5.79
N PHE A 140 1.82 9.87 5.13
CA PHE A 140 0.46 10.13 4.68
C PHE A 140 -0.52 9.57 5.71
N LEU A 141 -1.39 10.41 6.25
CA LEU A 141 -2.55 10.02 7.05
C LEU A 141 -3.78 10.01 6.15
N CYS A 142 -4.45 8.88 6.06
CA CYS A 142 -5.48 8.63 5.06
C CYS A 142 -6.75 8.11 5.71
N ALA A 143 -7.91 8.64 5.28
CA ALA A 143 -9.19 8.03 5.56
C ALA A 143 -9.34 6.75 4.72
N VAL A 144 -9.90 5.70 5.31
CA VAL A 144 -10.37 4.52 4.57
C VAL A 144 -11.81 4.80 4.15
N GLU A 145 -12.03 4.97 2.84
CA GLU A 145 -13.37 5.25 2.28
C GLU A 145 -14.18 3.97 2.08
N ASP A 146 -13.48 2.88 1.70
CA ASP A 146 -14.12 1.58 1.54
C ASP A 146 -13.10 0.44 1.64
N VAL A 147 -13.58 -0.78 1.89
CA VAL A 147 -12.80 -2.01 1.92
C VAL A 147 -13.52 -3.06 1.09
N TYR A 148 -12.82 -3.61 0.10
CA TYR A 148 -13.32 -4.67 -0.75
C TYR A 148 -12.61 -5.98 -0.43
N VAL A 149 -13.38 -7.04 -0.30
CA VAL A 149 -12.89 -8.39 0.01
C VAL A 149 -13.47 -9.36 -1.01
N LYS A 150 -12.65 -10.30 -1.50
CA LYS A 150 -13.13 -11.32 -2.43
C LYS A 150 -14.21 -12.20 -1.80
N ASP A 151 -15.26 -12.51 -2.57
CA ASP A 151 -16.36 -13.37 -2.12
C ASP A 151 -15.90 -14.72 -1.60
N ALA A 152 -14.80 -15.25 -2.14
CA ALA A 152 -14.20 -16.51 -1.72
C ALA A 152 -13.67 -16.51 -0.26
N LEU A 153 -13.56 -15.33 0.38
CA LEU A 153 -13.15 -15.18 1.77
C LEU A 153 -14.34 -15.08 2.74
N PHE A 154 -15.55 -15.21 2.24
CA PHE A 154 -16.76 -15.28 3.08
C PHE A 154 -17.25 -16.70 3.19
N ASP A 155 -17.62 -17.11 4.38
CA ASP A 155 -18.33 -18.35 4.64
C ASP A 155 -19.80 -18.25 4.14
N PRO A 156 -20.51 -19.37 3.96
CA PRO A 156 -21.92 -19.35 3.52
C PRO A 156 -22.87 -18.55 4.42
N ASP A 157 -22.51 -18.34 5.69
CA ASP A 157 -23.26 -17.53 6.64
C ASP A 157 -22.92 -16.02 6.56
N GLY A 158 -22.00 -15.63 5.66
CA GLY A 158 -21.55 -14.26 5.47
C GLY A 158 -20.46 -13.80 6.44
N SER A 159 -19.93 -14.68 7.27
CA SER A 159 -18.78 -14.35 8.12
C SER A 159 -17.49 -14.32 7.31
N LEU A 160 -16.58 -13.38 7.65
CA LEU A 160 -15.30 -13.22 6.98
C LEU A 160 -14.29 -14.24 7.51
N HIS A 161 -13.69 -15.02 6.62
CA HIS A 161 -12.67 -16.00 6.92
C HIS A 161 -11.32 -15.56 6.33
N LEU A 162 -10.40 -15.15 7.20
CA LEU A 162 -9.07 -14.66 6.80
C LEU A 162 -7.95 -15.73 6.87
N GLY A 163 -8.31 -17.02 6.92
CA GLY A 163 -7.38 -18.15 6.89
C GLY A 163 -7.04 -18.74 8.25
#